data_3ca7176e9a612e5ced94e2eed0b59c6b
#
_entry.id   3ca7176e9a612e5ced94e2eed0b59c6b
#
_cell.length_a   1.000
_cell.length_b   1.000
_cell.length_c   1.000
_cell.angle_alpha   90.00
_cell.angle_beta   90.00
_cell.angle_gamma   90.00
#
_symmetry.space_group_name_H-M   'P 1'
#
loop_
_entity.id
_entity.type
_entity.pdbx_description
1 polymer ?
#
loop_
_entity_poly.entity_id
_entity_poly.type
_entity_poly.pdbx_seq_one_letter_code
_entity_poly.pdbx_strand_id
1 'polypeptide(L)'
;MKPHHTVLKVVSMVDAGCKYVIIGHSERRAMGETDADVNAKVLAALDAGLTPIMCCGETLEQRESGITTEWITMQIKLGLAGVPEDKIRKVIIAYEPIWAIGTGRTASPEQAEEVCESIRAAVRKLYSSKNARAISILYGGSMNDKNAFELLAQPDIDGGLIGGASLVPEKFVKIIEAANQPNE
;
A
#
# COMPACT_ATOMS: atom_id res chain seq x y z
N MET A 1 -21.91 5.93 -15.06
CA MET A 1 -21.06 6.08 -16.25
C MET A 1 -19.63 6.07 -15.76
N LYS A 2 -18.68 5.18 -16.01
CA LYS A 2 -18.45 4.14 -16.86
C LYS A 2 -17.29 3.25 -16.66
N PRO A 3 -17.33 1.96 -16.82
CA PRO A 3 -16.21 1.00 -16.70
C PRO A 3 -15.25 0.95 -17.87
N HIS A 4 -15.58 1.54 -19.03
CA HIS A 4 -14.85 1.28 -20.27
C HIS A 4 -13.37 1.67 -20.26
N HIS A 5 -12.98 2.81 -19.66
CA HIS A 5 -11.58 3.23 -19.62
C HIS A 5 -10.71 2.40 -18.67
N THR A 6 -11.31 1.87 -17.59
CA THR A 6 -10.60 1.03 -16.63
C THR A 6 -10.30 -0.35 -17.24
N VAL A 7 -11.26 -0.95 -17.92
CA VAL A 7 -11.13 -2.27 -18.54
C VAL A 7 -10.06 -2.28 -19.63
N LEU A 8 -10.06 -1.29 -20.53
CA LEU A 8 -9.05 -1.19 -21.60
C LEU A 8 -7.63 -1.05 -21.05
N LYS A 9 -7.42 -0.26 -20.00
CA LYS A 9 -6.10 -0.09 -19.37
C LYS A 9 -5.61 -1.37 -18.69
N VAL A 10 -6.47 -2.12 -18.04
CA VAL A 10 -6.12 -3.40 -17.41
C VAL A 10 -5.71 -4.42 -18.46
N VAL A 11 -6.46 -4.57 -19.53
CA VAL A 11 -6.11 -5.47 -20.65
C VAL A 11 -4.76 -5.09 -21.25
N SER A 12 -4.50 -3.80 -21.50
CA SER A 12 -3.21 -3.33 -22.02
C SER A 12 -2.04 -3.63 -21.08
N MET A 13 -2.25 -3.60 -19.76
CA MET A 13 -1.21 -3.97 -18.78
C MET A 13 -0.90 -5.46 -18.82
N VAL A 14 -1.93 -6.30 -18.94
CA VAL A 14 -1.76 -7.77 -19.05
C VAL A 14 -1.04 -8.10 -20.35
N ASP A 15 -1.45 -7.51 -21.47
CA ASP A 15 -0.81 -7.70 -22.78
C ASP A 15 0.66 -7.26 -22.79
N ALA A 16 0.99 -6.21 -22.02
CA ALA A 16 2.37 -5.76 -21.81
C ALA A 16 3.18 -6.65 -20.84
N GLY A 17 2.58 -7.70 -20.29
CA GLY A 17 3.26 -8.62 -19.37
C GLY A 17 3.37 -8.11 -17.93
N CYS A 18 2.63 -7.07 -17.53
CA CYS A 18 2.59 -6.61 -16.14
C CYS A 18 2.02 -7.69 -15.23
N LYS A 19 2.58 -7.78 -14.03
CA LYS A 19 2.09 -8.69 -12.97
C LYS A 19 1.46 -7.94 -11.81
N TYR A 20 1.90 -6.72 -11.56
CA TYR A 20 1.47 -5.86 -10.47
C TYR A 20 0.94 -4.54 -10.99
N VAL A 21 0.01 -3.94 -10.24
CA VAL A 21 -0.52 -2.62 -10.56
C VAL A 21 -0.75 -1.81 -9.28
N ILE A 22 -0.21 -0.60 -9.23
CA ILE A 22 -0.42 0.35 -8.12
C ILE A 22 -1.77 1.04 -8.34
N ILE A 23 -2.62 1.03 -7.32
CA ILE A 23 -3.99 1.56 -7.34
C ILE A 23 -4.21 2.46 -6.13
N GLY A 24 -4.81 3.63 -6.34
CA GLY A 24 -5.14 4.55 -5.26
C GLY A 24 -3.94 5.29 -4.67
N HIS A 25 -2.82 5.39 -5.42
CA HIS A 25 -1.67 6.19 -5.02
C HIS A 25 -2.09 7.62 -4.67
N SER A 26 -1.42 8.23 -3.68
CA SER A 26 -1.74 9.57 -3.19
C SER A 26 -1.87 10.62 -4.29
N GLU A 27 -1.01 10.59 -5.31
CA GLU A 27 -1.12 11.50 -6.48
C GLU A 27 -2.41 11.28 -7.26
N ARG A 28 -2.87 10.03 -7.41
CA ARG A 28 -4.13 9.72 -8.10
C ARG A 28 -5.33 10.21 -7.29
N ARG A 29 -5.27 10.02 -5.97
CA ARG A 29 -6.30 10.53 -5.04
C ARG A 29 -6.35 12.05 -5.05
N ALA A 30 -5.22 12.73 -5.13
CA ALA A 30 -5.14 14.20 -5.29
C ALA A 30 -5.77 14.68 -6.62
N MET A 31 -5.81 13.83 -7.65
CA MET A 31 -6.51 14.09 -8.92
C MET A 31 -7.99 13.68 -8.89
N GLY A 32 -8.54 13.33 -7.73
CA GLY A 32 -9.97 13.03 -7.54
C GLY A 32 -10.33 11.54 -7.59
N GLU A 33 -9.35 10.62 -7.54
CA GLU A 33 -9.63 9.19 -7.42
C GLU A 33 -10.24 8.88 -6.04
N THR A 34 -11.46 8.37 -6.03
CA THR A 34 -12.22 8.05 -4.82
C THR A 34 -11.95 6.63 -4.32
N ASP A 35 -12.33 6.31 -3.07
CA ASP A 35 -12.25 4.93 -2.56
C ASP A 35 -13.13 3.96 -3.36
N ALA A 36 -14.24 4.41 -3.92
CA ALA A 36 -15.08 3.63 -4.81
C ALA A 36 -14.35 3.31 -6.14
N ASP A 37 -13.59 4.27 -6.70
CA ASP A 37 -12.77 4.05 -7.88
C ASP A 37 -11.62 3.07 -7.59
N VAL A 38 -10.99 3.21 -6.42
CA VAL A 38 -9.93 2.30 -5.95
C VAL A 38 -10.47 0.88 -5.85
N ASN A 39 -11.62 0.69 -5.20
CA ASN A 39 -12.26 -0.63 -5.09
C ASN A 39 -12.57 -1.25 -6.45
N ALA A 40 -13.21 -0.48 -7.34
CA ALA A 40 -13.53 -0.97 -8.69
C ALA A 40 -12.27 -1.41 -9.46
N LYS A 41 -11.16 -0.70 -9.29
CA LYS A 41 -9.87 -1.05 -9.91
C LYS A 41 -9.22 -2.26 -9.28
N VAL A 42 -9.30 -2.42 -7.96
CA VAL A 42 -8.80 -3.62 -7.24
C VAL A 42 -9.52 -4.87 -7.75
N LEU A 43 -10.85 -4.84 -7.82
CA LEU A 43 -11.65 -5.95 -8.34
C LEU A 43 -11.30 -6.26 -9.79
N ALA A 44 -11.22 -5.26 -10.65
CA ALA A 44 -10.86 -5.43 -12.06
C ALA A 44 -9.44 -5.99 -12.24
N ALA A 45 -8.48 -5.57 -11.42
CA ALA A 45 -7.11 -6.09 -11.45
C ALA A 45 -7.07 -7.58 -11.07
N LEU A 46 -7.76 -7.95 -9.99
CA LEU A 46 -7.86 -9.33 -9.54
C LEU A 46 -8.54 -10.25 -10.57
N ASP A 47 -9.58 -9.76 -11.23
CA ASP A 47 -10.29 -10.51 -12.28
C ASP A 47 -9.43 -10.68 -13.55
N ALA A 48 -8.55 -9.73 -13.84
CA ALA A 48 -7.59 -9.82 -14.93
C ALA A 48 -6.31 -10.63 -14.57
N GLY A 49 -6.21 -11.15 -13.35
CA GLY A 49 -5.06 -11.93 -12.89
C GLY A 49 -3.86 -11.11 -12.44
N LEU A 50 -4.00 -9.78 -12.35
CA LEU A 50 -2.98 -8.89 -11.79
C LEU A 50 -2.98 -8.92 -10.27
N THR A 51 -1.84 -8.62 -9.67
CA THR A 51 -1.69 -8.37 -8.24
C THR A 51 -1.82 -6.87 -7.98
N PRO A 52 -2.93 -6.39 -7.37
CA PRO A 52 -3.06 -4.99 -7.02
C PRO A 52 -2.20 -4.64 -5.80
N ILE A 53 -1.51 -3.52 -5.87
CA ILE A 53 -0.89 -2.83 -4.73
C ILE A 53 -1.82 -1.65 -4.41
N MET A 54 -2.68 -1.85 -3.41
CA MET A 54 -3.68 -0.86 -3.00
C MET A 54 -3.07 0.11 -2.00
N CYS A 55 -3.00 1.39 -2.38
CA CYS A 55 -2.49 2.46 -1.53
C CYS A 55 -3.59 3.05 -0.64
N CYS A 56 -3.24 3.32 0.60
CA CYS A 56 -4.05 4.06 1.58
C CYS A 56 -3.14 5.01 2.37
N GLY A 57 -3.71 6.06 2.93
CA GLY A 57 -2.93 7.02 3.69
C GLY A 57 -3.77 8.19 4.19
N GLU A 58 -3.25 8.88 5.20
CA GLU A 58 -3.86 10.05 5.79
C GLU A 58 -3.09 11.33 5.50
N THR A 59 -3.79 12.46 5.50
CA THR A 59 -3.21 13.81 5.45
C THR A 59 -2.68 14.22 6.82
N LEU A 60 -1.89 15.30 6.86
CA LEU A 60 -1.42 15.88 8.11
C LEU A 60 -2.58 16.31 9.02
N GLU A 61 -3.61 16.92 8.44
CA GLU A 61 -4.81 17.34 9.18
C GLU A 61 -5.51 16.16 9.86
N GLN A 62 -5.67 15.04 9.17
CA GLN A 62 -6.27 13.84 9.73
C GLN A 62 -5.42 13.24 10.86
N ARG A 63 -4.11 13.27 10.70
CA ARG A 63 -3.18 12.80 11.73
C ARG A 63 -3.20 13.69 12.97
N GLU A 64 -3.14 15.00 12.78
CA GLU A 64 -3.20 15.97 13.89
C GLU A 64 -4.55 15.97 14.60
N SER A 65 -5.62 15.63 13.89
CA SER A 65 -6.95 15.43 14.46
C SER A 65 -7.12 14.11 15.22
N GLY A 66 -6.10 13.23 15.22
CA GLY A 66 -6.12 11.95 15.94
C GLY A 66 -7.03 10.90 15.33
N ILE A 67 -7.40 11.01 14.05
CA ILE A 67 -8.31 10.08 13.35
C ILE A 67 -7.61 9.13 12.36
N THR A 68 -6.28 9.01 12.45
CA THR A 68 -5.48 8.18 11.53
C THR A 68 -6.03 6.76 11.41
N THR A 69 -6.24 6.08 12.53
CA THR A 69 -6.67 4.67 12.54
C THR A 69 -8.07 4.50 11.94
N GLU A 70 -9.00 5.38 12.27
CA GLU A 70 -10.37 5.36 11.72
C GLU A 70 -10.36 5.61 10.22
N TRP A 71 -9.58 6.60 9.78
CA TRP A 71 -9.44 6.96 8.37
C TRP A 71 -8.87 5.80 7.56
N ILE A 72 -7.75 5.25 7.98
CA ILE A 72 -7.10 4.10 7.33
C ILE A 72 -8.03 2.89 7.33
N THR A 73 -8.66 2.57 8.47
CA THR A 73 -9.62 1.47 8.55
C THR A 73 -10.78 1.63 7.58
N MET A 74 -11.29 2.85 7.40
CA MET A 74 -12.32 3.17 6.41
C MET A 74 -11.82 2.90 4.99
N GLN A 75 -10.65 3.40 4.62
CA GLN A 75 -10.07 3.17 3.29
C GLN A 75 -9.86 1.68 3.01
N ILE A 76 -9.38 0.90 3.98
CA ILE A 76 -9.22 -0.55 3.86
C ILE A 76 -10.56 -1.24 3.63
N LYS A 77 -11.58 -0.90 4.41
CA LYS A 77 -12.93 -1.47 4.25
C LYS A 77 -13.54 -1.17 2.89
N LEU A 78 -13.43 0.08 2.45
CA LEU A 78 -13.99 0.50 1.16
C LEU A 78 -13.21 -0.08 -0.01
N GLY A 79 -11.88 -0.03 0.03
CA GLY A 79 -11.02 -0.52 -1.04
C GLY A 79 -11.08 -2.04 -1.24
N LEU A 80 -11.32 -2.79 -0.16
CA LEU A 80 -11.43 -4.26 -0.20
C LEU A 80 -12.89 -4.76 -0.28
N ALA A 81 -13.88 -3.87 -0.38
CA ALA A 81 -15.28 -4.26 -0.47
C ALA A 81 -15.51 -5.24 -1.64
N GLY A 82 -16.16 -6.37 -1.37
CA GLY A 82 -16.45 -7.39 -2.40
C GLY A 82 -15.25 -8.21 -2.88
N VAL A 83 -14.05 -8.02 -2.35
CA VAL A 83 -12.91 -8.90 -2.66
C VAL A 83 -13.14 -10.26 -2.02
N PRO A 84 -13.17 -11.36 -2.80
CA PRO A 84 -13.38 -12.71 -2.27
C PRO A 84 -12.26 -13.16 -1.33
N GLU A 85 -12.59 -13.98 -0.32
CA GLU A 85 -11.61 -14.43 0.68
C GLU A 85 -10.46 -15.24 0.09
N ASP A 86 -10.68 -15.99 -0.97
CA ASP A 86 -9.65 -16.74 -1.68
C ASP A 86 -8.72 -15.87 -2.51
N LYS A 87 -9.14 -14.65 -2.86
CA LYS A 87 -8.36 -13.68 -3.63
C LYS A 87 -7.61 -12.65 -2.75
N ILE A 88 -7.99 -12.48 -1.48
CA ILE A 88 -7.40 -11.41 -0.63
C ILE A 88 -5.88 -11.52 -0.51
N ARG A 89 -5.32 -12.72 -0.52
CA ARG A 89 -3.86 -12.95 -0.43
C ARG A 89 -3.08 -12.48 -1.67
N LYS A 90 -3.78 -12.15 -2.75
CA LYS A 90 -3.18 -11.54 -3.94
C LYS A 90 -3.15 -10.01 -3.85
N VAL A 91 -3.79 -9.42 -2.85
CA VAL A 91 -3.73 -7.97 -2.63
C VAL A 91 -2.54 -7.65 -1.76
N ILE A 92 -1.77 -6.65 -2.18
CA ILE A 92 -0.74 -6.00 -1.38
C ILE A 92 -1.30 -4.65 -0.96
N ILE A 93 -1.07 -4.23 0.27
CA ILE A 93 -1.49 -2.92 0.76
C ILE A 93 -0.25 -2.05 0.97
N ALA A 94 -0.27 -0.82 0.48
CA ALA A 94 0.81 0.14 0.70
C ALA A 94 0.29 1.32 1.54
N TYR A 95 0.91 1.55 2.68
CA TYR A 95 0.63 2.68 3.53
C TYR A 95 1.47 3.89 3.11
N GLU A 96 0.80 4.96 2.71
CA GLU A 96 1.40 6.21 2.30
C GLU A 96 1.07 7.32 3.33
N PRO A 97 1.96 7.67 4.27
CA PRO A 97 1.77 8.88 5.08
C PRO A 97 1.87 10.10 4.17
N ILE A 98 0.73 10.63 3.69
CA ILE A 98 0.69 11.69 2.66
C ILE A 98 1.45 12.94 3.14
N TRP A 99 1.41 13.21 4.44
CA TRP A 99 2.14 14.29 5.09
C TRP A 99 3.67 14.15 5.06
N ALA A 100 4.17 12.95 4.77
CA ALA A 100 5.60 12.65 4.70
C ALA A 100 6.11 12.48 3.25
N ILE A 101 5.22 12.50 2.24
CA ILE A 101 5.61 12.30 0.85
C ILE A 101 6.05 13.63 0.23
N GLY A 102 7.31 13.72 -0.21
CA GLY A 102 7.84 14.92 -0.90
C GLY A 102 8.00 16.16 -0.03
N THR A 103 7.79 16.07 1.28
CA THR A 103 7.83 17.20 2.22
C THR A 103 9.18 17.35 2.95
N GLY A 104 10.08 16.39 2.80
CA GLY A 104 11.30 16.26 3.61
C GLY A 104 11.05 15.72 5.02
N ARG A 105 9.79 15.46 5.39
CA ARG A 105 9.44 14.73 6.63
C ARG A 105 9.41 13.23 6.35
N THR A 106 9.75 12.44 7.35
CA THR A 106 9.59 10.98 7.33
C THR A 106 8.82 10.56 8.58
N ALA A 107 7.96 9.56 8.44
CA ALA A 107 7.40 8.92 9.62
C ALA A 107 8.54 8.21 10.38
N SER A 108 8.48 8.21 11.71
CA SER A 108 9.37 7.33 12.47
C SER A 108 8.98 5.86 12.23
N PRO A 109 9.90 4.90 12.47
CA PRO A 109 9.57 3.49 12.37
C PRO A 109 8.33 3.10 13.20
N GLU A 110 8.20 3.64 14.42
CA GLU A 110 7.08 3.39 15.32
C GLU A 110 5.76 3.98 14.78
N GLN A 111 5.82 5.17 14.18
CA GLN A 111 4.65 5.79 13.55
C GLN A 111 4.18 5.01 12.32
N ALA A 112 5.10 4.47 11.56
CA ALA A 112 4.79 3.63 10.40
C ALA A 112 4.21 2.28 10.85
N GLU A 113 4.79 1.67 11.88
CA GLU A 113 4.35 0.41 12.48
C GLU A 113 2.93 0.51 13.03
N GLU A 114 2.63 1.55 13.83
CA GLU A 114 1.30 1.79 14.38
C GLU A 114 0.20 1.70 13.31
N VAL A 115 0.46 2.29 12.16
CA VAL A 115 -0.53 2.29 11.07
C VAL A 115 -0.54 0.95 10.32
N CYS A 116 0.62 0.34 10.08
CA CYS A 116 0.69 -0.97 9.44
C CYS A 116 0.03 -2.06 10.29
N GLU A 117 0.21 -2.04 11.62
CA GLU A 117 -0.53 -2.89 12.55
C GLU A 117 -2.04 -2.66 12.44
N SER A 118 -2.50 -1.40 12.41
CA SER A 118 -3.92 -1.07 12.26
C SER A 118 -4.51 -1.58 10.95
N ILE A 119 -3.76 -1.53 9.84
CA ILE A 119 -4.13 -2.12 8.55
C ILE A 119 -4.29 -3.62 8.69
N ARG A 120 -3.30 -4.30 9.27
CA ARG A 120 -3.35 -5.76 9.48
C ARG A 120 -4.51 -6.17 10.39
N ALA A 121 -4.80 -5.38 11.43
CA ALA A 121 -5.96 -5.56 12.30
C ALA A 121 -7.29 -5.39 11.55
N ALA A 122 -7.38 -4.40 10.66
CA ALA A 122 -8.56 -4.20 9.81
C ALA A 122 -8.80 -5.40 8.87
N VAL A 123 -7.76 -5.90 8.22
CA VAL A 123 -7.85 -7.11 7.37
C VAL A 123 -8.24 -8.34 8.19
N ARG A 124 -7.69 -8.50 9.40
CA ARG A 124 -8.07 -9.59 10.33
C ARG A 124 -9.55 -9.57 10.67
N LYS A 125 -10.10 -8.37 10.87
CA LYS A 125 -11.52 -8.18 11.19
C LYS A 125 -12.43 -8.43 9.99
N LEU A 126 -11.99 -8.08 8.78
CA LEU A 126 -12.77 -8.25 7.54
C LEU A 126 -12.78 -9.70 7.04
N TYR A 127 -11.69 -10.42 7.24
CA TYR A 127 -11.49 -11.78 6.72
C TYR A 127 -11.15 -12.77 7.85
N SER A 128 -9.86 -12.94 8.14
CA SER A 128 -9.38 -13.85 9.19
C SER A 128 -7.94 -13.54 9.61
N SER A 129 -7.53 -14.06 10.77
CA SER A 129 -6.13 -13.97 11.21
C SER A 129 -5.15 -14.64 10.23
N LYS A 130 -5.59 -15.72 9.58
CA LYS A 130 -4.80 -16.44 8.57
C LYS A 130 -4.57 -15.57 7.32
N ASN A 131 -5.59 -14.88 6.85
CA ASN A 131 -5.49 -13.99 5.70
C ASN A 131 -4.68 -12.73 6.04
N ALA A 132 -4.90 -12.14 7.21
CA ALA A 132 -4.15 -10.96 7.67
C ALA A 132 -2.64 -11.20 7.76
N ARG A 133 -2.21 -12.40 8.17
CA ARG A 133 -0.79 -12.78 8.18
C ARG A 133 -0.21 -13.13 6.82
N ALA A 134 -1.06 -13.42 5.84
CA ALA A 134 -0.64 -13.86 4.51
C ALA A 134 -0.57 -12.74 3.48
N ILE A 135 -1.11 -11.55 3.77
CA ILE A 135 -0.97 -10.39 2.91
C ILE A 135 0.34 -9.66 3.22
N SER A 136 0.87 -8.95 2.23
CA SER A 136 1.99 -8.04 2.43
C SER A 136 1.50 -6.61 2.65
N ILE A 137 2.06 -5.94 3.66
CA ILE A 137 1.84 -4.52 3.94
C ILE A 137 3.17 -3.79 3.71
N LEU A 138 3.16 -2.83 2.81
CA LEU A 138 4.33 -2.06 2.43
C LEU A 138 4.27 -0.66 3.05
N TYR A 139 5.41 -0.15 3.48
CA TYR A 139 5.55 1.27 3.78
C TYR A 139 5.83 2.04 2.48
N GLY A 140 4.96 2.98 2.13
CA GLY A 140 5.00 3.80 0.92
C GLY A 140 5.39 5.26 1.15
N GLY A 141 5.88 5.59 2.33
CA GLY A 141 6.46 6.91 2.62
C GLY A 141 7.89 7.05 2.11
N SER A 142 8.61 8.06 2.61
CA SER A 142 9.99 8.33 2.24
C SER A 142 10.95 7.28 2.80
N MET A 143 11.03 6.11 2.15
CA MET A 143 12.04 5.09 2.44
C MET A 143 13.30 5.32 1.62
N ASN A 144 14.46 5.20 2.25
CA ASN A 144 15.78 5.38 1.64
C ASN A 144 16.83 4.48 2.31
N ASP A 145 18.06 4.53 1.81
CA ASP A 145 19.18 3.72 2.28
C ASP A 145 19.61 3.94 3.75
N LYS A 146 19.09 4.98 4.41
CA LYS A 146 19.44 5.30 5.80
C LYS A 146 18.39 4.81 6.80
N ASN A 147 17.11 4.75 6.40
CA ASN A 147 16.00 4.38 7.28
C ASN A 147 15.35 3.04 6.94
N ALA A 148 15.74 2.43 5.82
CA ALA A 148 15.14 1.17 5.37
C ALA A 148 15.28 0.05 6.41
N PHE A 149 16.44 -0.07 7.06
CA PHE A 149 16.67 -1.12 8.04
C PHE A 149 15.71 -1.02 9.24
N GLU A 150 15.59 0.18 9.84
CA GLU A 150 14.74 0.39 11.01
C GLU A 150 13.24 0.23 10.69
N LEU A 151 12.82 0.66 9.48
CA LEU A 151 11.46 0.49 9.01
C LEU A 151 11.13 -0.99 8.74
N LEU A 152 12.03 -1.70 8.08
CA LEU A 152 11.83 -3.11 7.72
C LEU A 152 12.03 -4.08 8.89
N ALA A 153 12.60 -3.62 10.01
CA ALA A 153 12.66 -4.37 11.25
C ALA A 153 11.33 -4.36 12.02
N GLN A 154 10.34 -3.55 11.61
CA GLN A 154 9.05 -3.48 12.28
C GLN A 154 8.19 -4.72 11.96
N PRO A 155 7.42 -5.24 12.94
CA PRO A 155 6.69 -6.52 12.81
C PRO A 155 5.63 -6.55 11.69
N ASP A 156 4.98 -5.42 11.41
CA ASP A 156 3.87 -5.34 10.46
C ASP A 156 4.24 -4.63 9.15
N ILE A 157 5.53 -4.33 8.93
CA ILE A 157 6.06 -3.76 7.68
C ILE A 157 6.79 -4.84 6.90
N ASP A 158 6.11 -5.44 5.90
CA ASP A 158 6.65 -6.55 5.09
C ASP A 158 7.56 -6.09 3.94
N GLY A 159 7.68 -4.78 3.70
CA GLY A 159 8.48 -4.24 2.60
C GLY A 159 8.25 -2.76 2.36
N GLY A 160 8.76 -2.26 1.24
CA GLY A 160 8.62 -0.86 0.86
C GLY A 160 8.09 -0.65 -0.55
N LEU A 161 7.26 0.38 -0.75
CA LEU A 161 6.92 0.91 -2.06
C LEU A 161 7.84 2.11 -2.34
N ILE A 162 8.91 1.88 -3.12
CA ILE A 162 10.04 2.79 -3.25
C ILE A 162 9.88 3.69 -4.48
N GLY A 163 9.80 5.00 -4.26
CA GLY A 163 9.76 6.02 -5.31
C GLY A 163 11.17 6.51 -5.70
N GLY A 164 11.50 7.75 -5.38
CA GLY A 164 12.72 8.43 -5.83
C GLY A 164 14.04 7.69 -5.53
N ALA A 165 14.14 6.98 -4.40
CA ALA A 165 15.34 6.22 -4.07
C ALA A 165 15.61 5.04 -5.03
N SER A 166 14.58 4.51 -5.71
CA SER A 166 14.73 3.45 -6.70
C SER A 166 15.42 3.91 -8.00
N LEU A 167 15.47 5.21 -8.23
CA LEU A 167 16.15 5.80 -9.39
C LEU A 167 17.67 5.90 -9.22
N VAL A 168 18.18 5.63 -8.02
CA VAL A 168 19.61 5.65 -7.69
C VAL A 168 20.04 4.23 -7.32
N PRO A 169 20.72 3.49 -8.23
CA PRO A 169 21.02 2.07 -8.04
C PRO A 169 21.70 1.75 -6.71
N GLU A 170 22.67 2.55 -6.30
CA GLU A 170 23.45 2.34 -5.06
C GLU A 170 22.57 2.45 -3.80
N LYS A 171 21.57 3.33 -3.83
CA LYS A 171 20.58 3.47 -2.73
C LYS A 171 19.59 2.32 -2.74
N PHE A 172 19.13 1.95 -3.93
CA PHE A 172 18.14 0.88 -4.05
C PHE A 172 18.71 -0.48 -3.63
N VAL A 173 19.97 -0.76 -4.00
CA VAL A 173 20.69 -1.97 -3.55
C VAL A 173 20.73 -2.04 -2.02
N LYS A 174 21.09 -0.96 -1.33
CA LYS A 174 21.11 -0.92 0.14
C LYS A 174 19.74 -1.15 0.78
N ILE A 175 18.66 -0.66 0.16
CA ILE A 175 17.30 -0.94 0.63
C ILE A 175 16.97 -2.43 0.48
N ILE A 176 17.37 -3.06 -0.64
CA ILE A 176 17.21 -4.50 -0.87
C ILE A 176 18.02 -5.31 0.14
N GLU A 177 19.24 -4.89 0.41
CA GLU A 177 20.11 -5.54 1.41
C GLU A 177 19.47 -5.45 2.82
N ALA A 178 18.91 -4.30 3.18
CA ALA A 178 18.18 -4.14 4.44
C ALA A 178 16.97 -5.08 4.54
N ALA A 179 16.25 -5.29 3.43
CA ALA A 179 15.09 -6.19 3.38
C ALA A 179 15.46 -7.68 3.48
N ASN A 180 16.70 -8.05 3.21
CA ASN A 180 17.18 -9.43 3.24
C ASN A 180 17.97 -9.78 4.50
N GLN A 181 18.06 -8.88 5.46
CA GLN A 181 18.73 -9.21 6.72
C GLN A 181 17.81 -10.09 7.58
N PRO A 182 18.36 -11.15 8.22
CA PRO A 182 17.56 -11.93 9.14
C PRO A 182 17.12 -11.06 10.31
N ASN A 183 15.84 -11.10 10.63
CA ASN A 183 15.34 -10.54 11.88
C ASN A 183 15.94 -11.37 13.03
N GLU A 184 16.82 -10.75 13.82
CA GLU A 184 17.38 -11.38 15.02
C GLU A 184 16.32 -11.58 16.10
#